data_4bfb3445f4a592c1aea6a7adf7076bd2
#
_entry.id   4bfb3445f4a592c1aea6a7adf7076bd2
#
_cell.length_a   1.000
_cell.length_b   1.000
_cell.length_c   1.000
_cell.angle_alpha   90.00
_cell.angle_beta   90.00
_cell.angle_gamma   90.00
#
_symmetry.space_group_name_H-M   'P 1'
#
loop_
_entity.id
_entity.type
_entity.pdbx_description
1 polymer ?
#
loop_
_entity_poly.entity_id
_entity_poly.type
_entity_poly.pdbx_seq_one_letter_code
_entity_poly.pdbx_strand_id
1 'polypeptide(L)'
;MTENLREILLGGQSFSWREENGVFSAALNNKVYRIRTIDDAKDDPYLRRYFDLDFDYEKAREIIKQKDEVLKKAVEQVGLLRILKQDEWTTVISFILSQNNNIKRITKLYNTLSSAYGKEIEPGYYSFPTPEDFKGVKEEDLRALGVGFRAPFILSAIENKDLFEEIKTLNYDDAFNRLQEVKGIGPKVASCILIFGYGRREGFPIDTWMRQCLNTYYPDVDISYFKPYPALCQQYLFSFMRGKDKE
;
A
#
# COMPACT_ATOMS: atom_id res chain seq x y z
N MET A 1 -15.06 -17.86 6.50
CA MET A 1 -15.21 -16.46 6.97
C MET A 1 -14.98 -15.55 5.79
N THR A 2 -15.80 -14.52 5.62
CA THR A 2 -15.67 -13.60 4.47
C THR A 2 -14.51 -12.65 4.68
N GLU A 3 -13.72 -12.43 3.61
CA GLU A 3 -12.64 -11.45 3.61
C GLU A 3 -13.19 -10.03 3.64
N ASN A 4 -12.49 -9.14 4.33
CA ASN A 4 -12.84 -7.73 4.35
C ASN A 4 -12.26 -7.02 3.11
N LEU A 5 -12.85 -7.29 1.95
CA LEU A 5 -12.36 -6.80 0.66
C LEU A 5 -12.30 -5.26 0.61
N ARG A 6 -13.26 -4.58 1.25
CA ARG A 6 -13.27 -3.12 1.34
C ARG A 6 -12.04 -2.60 2.10
N GLU A 7 -11.70 -3.21 3.24
CA GLU A 7 -10.52 -2.80 4.00
C GLU A 7 -9.22 -3.15 3.26
N ILE A 8 -9.18 -4.31 2.60
CA ILE A 8 -8.02 -4.72 1.79
C ILE A 8 -7.75 -3.72 0.66
N LEU A 9 -8.79 -3.31 -0.09
CA LEU A 9 -8.64 -2.52 -1.31
C LEU A 9 -8.68 -1.01 -1.08
N LEU A 10 -9.46 -0.54 -0.10
CA LEU A 10 -9.70 0.88 0.16
C LEU A 10 -9.16 1.33 1.52
N GLY A 11 -8.54 0.43 2.29
CA GLY A 11 -8.03 0.67 3.63
C GLY A 11 -6.67 1.36 3.69
N GLY A 12 -6.03 1.65 2.56
CA GLY A 12 -4.76 2.40 2.50
C GLY A 12 -3.54 1.59 2.08
N GLN A 13 -3.70 0.32 1.69
CA GLN A 13 -2.67 -0.46 1.03
C GLN A 13 -2.53 -0.08 -0.44
N SER A 14 -3.67 0.19 -1.11
CA SER A 14 -3.77 0.59 -2.51
C SER A 14 -4.63 1.84 -2.68
N PHE A 15 -4.45 2.53 -3.80
CA PHE A 15 -5.19 3.75 -4.13
C PHE A 15 -5.77 3.71 -5.55
N SER A 16 -5.66 2.55 -6.22
CA SER A 16 -6.14 2.32 -7.59
C SER A 16 -7.60 1.87 -7.66
N TRP A 17 -8.13 1.32 -6.57
CA TRP A 17 -9.47 0.73 -6.53
C TRP A 17 -10.54 1.76 -6.21
N ARG A 18 -11.71 1.58 -6.83
CA ARG A 18 -12.96 2.27 -6.49
C ARG A 18 -14.07 1.25 -6.31
N GLU A 19 -15.08 1.59 -5.53
CA GLU A 19 -16.24 0.75 -5.28
C GLU A 19 -17.50 1.45 -5.73
N GLU A 20 -18.28 0.76 -6.53
CA GLU A 20 -19.61 1.20 -6.98
C GLU A 20 -20.58 0.02 -6.91
N ASN A 21 -21.66 0.14 -6.14
CA ASN A 21 -22.71 -0.89 -5.99
C ASN A 21 -22.16 -2.30 -5.63
N GLY A 22 -21.15 -2.36 -4.74
CA GLY A 22 -20.52 -3.60 -4.30
C GLY A 22 -19.58 -4.24 -5.32
N VAL A 23 -19.27 -3.54 -6.41
CA VAL A 23 -18.23 -3.93 -7.38
C VAL A 23 -17.01 -3.09 -7.14
N PHE A 24 -15.87 -3.73 -6.88
CA PHE A 24 -14.57 -3.09 -6.83
C PHE A 24 -13.93 -3.13 -8.21
N SER A 25 -13.44 -1.99 -8.66
CA SER A 25 -12.83 -1.87 -9.98
C SER A 25 -11.54 -1.06 -9.94
N ALA A 26 -10.55 -1.48 -10.73
CA ALA A 26 -9.25 -0.80 -10.87
C ALA A 26 -8.63 -1.04 -12.25
N ALA A 27 -7.87 -0.07 -12.73
CA ALA A 27 -6.97 -0.24 -13.86
C ALA A 27 -5.60 -0.69 -13.34
N LEU A 28 -5.22 -1.94 -13.62
CA LEU A 28 -3.98 -2.56 -13.19
C LEU A 28 -3.37 -3.31 -14.38
N ASN A 29 -2.05 -3.26 -14.55
CA ASN A 29 -1.36 -4.00 -15.60
C ASN A 29 -2.02 -3.84 -16.99
N ASN A 30 -2.36 -2.61 -17.38
CA ASN A 30 -3.03 -2.26 -18.64
C ASN A 30 -4.37 -2.96 -18.90
N LYS A 31 -5.08 -3.38 -17.85
CA LYS A 31 -6.39 -4.02 -17.91
C LYS A 31 -7.30 -3.47 -16.82
N VAL A 32 -8.59 -3.37 -17.07
CA VAL A 32 -9.57 -3.03 -16.05
C VAL A 32 -10.09 -4.31 -15.42
N TYR A 33 -9.88 -4.43 -14.11
CA TYR A 33 -10.42 -5.52 -13.30
C TYR A 33 -11.67 -5.08 -12.57
N ARG A 34 -12.61 -6.01 -12.43
CA ARG A 34 -13.85 -5.83 -11.68
C ARG A 34 -14.10 -7.08 -10.86
N ILE A 35 -14.22 -6.93 -9.53
CA ILE A 35 -14.42 -8.05 -8.61
C ILE A 35 -15.49 -7.68 -7.57
N ARG A 36 -16.19 -8.68 -7.06
CA ARG A 36 -17.11 -8.57 -5.92
C ARG A 36 -16.60 -9.32 -4.70
N THR A 37 -15.88 -10.38 -4.95
CA THR A 37 -15.28 -11.24 -3.92
C THR A 37 -13.85 -11.58 -4.31
N ILE A 38 -13.10 -12.13 -3.37
CA ILE A 38 -11.73 -12.60 -3.65
C ILE A 38 -11.74 -13.82 -4.60
N ASP A 39 -12.85 -14.55 -4.68
CA ASP A 39 -12.99 -15.70 -5.56
C ASP A 39 -12.90 -15.30 -7.04
N ASP A 40 -13.32 -14.07 -7.38
CA ASP A 40 -13.20 -13.53 -8.72
C ASP A 40 -11.72 -13.33 -9.18
N ALA A 41 -10.79 -13.40 -8.25
CA ALA A 41 -9.36 -13.28 -8.50
C ALA A 41 -8.63 -14.62 -8.73
N LYS A 42 -9.28 -15.77 -8.46
CA LYS A 42 -8.60 -17.06 -8.39
C LYS A 42 -8.04 -17.56 -9.72
N ASP A 43 -8.75 -17.28 -10.81
CA ASP A 43 -8.43 -17.79 -12.14
C ASP A 43 -7.57 -16.82 -12.98
N ASP A 44 -7.37 -15.60 -12.51
CA ASP A 44 -6.48 -14.62 -13.17
C ASP A 44 -5.10 -14.65 -12.50
N PRO A 45 -4.02 -15.01 -13.21
CA PRO A 45 -2.67 -15.14 -12.63
C PRO A 45 -2.14 -13.84 -12.01
N TYR A 46 -2.49 -12.68 -12.61
CA TYR A 46 -2.09 -11.38 -12.09
C TYR A 46 -2.82 -11.07 -10.77
N LEU A 47 -4.13 -11.22 -10.71
CA LEU A 47 -4.91 -10.99 -9.50
C LEU A 47 -4.54 -12.01 -8.41
N ARG A 48 -4.28 -13.27 -8.78
CA ARG A 48 -3.80 -14.30 -7.85
C ARG A 48 -2.51 -13.85 -7.14
N ARG A 49 -1.54 -13.32 -7.90
CA ARG A 49 -0.31 -12.73 -7.33
C ARG A 49 -0.63 -11.47 -6.54
N TYR A 50 -1.44 -10.56 -7.08
CA TYR A 50 -1.79 -9.27 -6.49
C TYR A 50 -2.42 -9.42 -5.10
N PHE A 51 -3.34 -10.38 -4.95
CA PHE A 51 -4.00 -10.71 -3.68
C PHE A 51 -3.22 -11.71 -2.82
N ASP A 52 -2.06 -12.15 -3.28
CA ASP A 52 -1.22 -13.12 -2.58
C ASP A 52 -1.99 -14.37 -2.15
N LEU A 53 -2.75 -14.98 -3.08
CA LEU A 53 -3.71 -16.05 -2.77
C LEU A 53 -3.05 -17.35 -2.33
N ASP A 54 -1.75 -17.52 -2.57
CA ASP A 54 -1.00 -18.73 -2.20
C ASP A 54 -0.49 -18.71 -0.75
N PHE A 55 -0.64 -17.56 -0.05
CA PHE A 55 -0.26 -17.46 1.35
C PHE A 55 -1.45 -17.77 2.28
N ASP A 56 -1.18 -18.57 3.32
CA ASP A 56 -2.19 -18.97 4.31
C ASP A 56 -2.45 -17.87 5.35
N TYR A 57 -3.29 -16.90 4.94
CA TYR A 57 -3.71 -15.80 5.81
C TYR A 57 -4.60 -16.24 6.97
N GLU A 58 -5.34 -17.35 6.83
CA GLU A 58 -6.16 -17.88 7.93
C GLU A 58 -5.27 -18.40 9.06
N LYS A 59 -4.25 -19.19 8.74
CA LYS A 59 -3.26 -19.64 9.72
C LYS A 59 -2.51 -18.49 10.36
N ALA A 60 -2.05 -17.53 9.57
CA ALA A 60 -1.34 -16.35 10.09
C ALA A 60 -2.22 -15.55 11.06
N ARG A 61 -3.49 -15.35 10.72
CA ARG A 61 -4.49 -14.69 11.55
C ARG A 61 -4.68 -15.38 12.90
N GLU A 62 -4.83 -16.70 12.92
CA GLU A 62 -5.00 -17.43 14.17
C GLU A 62 -3.76 -17.35 15.07
N ILE A 63 -2.56 -17.35 14.50
CA ILE A 63 -1.31 -17.13 15.25
C ILE A 63 -1.27 -15.71 15.83
N ILE A 64 -1.67 -14.70 15.07
CA ILE A 64 -1.72 -13.30 15.52
C ILE A 64 -2.70 -13.12 16.68
N LYS A 65 -3.88 -13.74 16.61
CA LYS A 65 -4.90 -13.70 17.69
C LYS A 65 -4.40 -14.24 19.03
N GLN A 66 -3.46 -15.17 19.00
CA GLN A 66 -2.92 -15.81 20.19
C GLN A 66 -1.81 -14.99 20.88
N LYS A 67 -1.35 -13.90 20.27
CA LYS A 67 -0.25 -13.11 20.84
C LYS A 67 -0.67 -12.30 22.07
N ASP A 68 -1.74 -11.55 21.94
CA ASP A 68 -2.29 -10.71 23.02
C ASP A 68 -3.75 -10.29 22.73
N GLU A 69 -4.40 -9.73 23.75
CA GLU A 69 -5.81 -9.30 23.68
C GLU A 69 -6.05 -8.11 22.73
N VAL A 70 -5.04 -7.25 22.48
CA VAL A 70 -5.18 -6.10 21.57
C VAL A 70 -5.21 -6.59 20.12
N LEU A 71 -4.25 -7.44 19.75
CA LEU A 71 -4.22 -8.08 18.44
C LEU A 71 -5.44 -8.96 18.20
N LYS A 72 -5.90 -9.71 19.21
CA LYS A 72 -7.11 -10.50 19.12
C LYS A 72 -8.32 -9.62 18.80
N LYS A 73 -8.53 -8.53 19.53
CA LYS A 73 -9.62 -7.57 19.25
C LYS A 73 -9.50 -6.95 17.85
N ALA A 74 -8.28 -6.54 17.47
CA ALA A 74 -8.04 -5.99 16.14
C ALA A 74 -8.43 -6.98 15.02
N VAL A 75 -8.00 -8.23 15.14
CA VAL A 75 -8.31 -9.29 14.17
C VAL A 75 -9.80 -9.60 14.13
N GLU A 76 -10.48 -9.66 15.27
CA GLU A 76 -11.92 -9.94 15.35
C GLU A 76 -12.77 -8.81 14.78
N GLN A 77 -12.39 -7.56 15.03
CA GLN A 77 -13.10 -6.38 14.52
C GLN A 77 -12.89 -6.19 13.01
N VAL A 78 -11.68 -6.40 12.52
CA VAL A 78 -11.32 -6.10 11.12
C VAL A 78 -11.71 -7.24 10.18
N GLY A 79 -11.70 -8.48 10.64
CA GLY A 79 -11.95 -9.67 9.83
C GLY A 79 -10.68 -10.17 9.11
N LEU A 80 -10.82 -10.94 8.03
CA LEU A 80 -9.67 -11.47 7.31
C LEU A 80 -9.06 -10.40 6.40
N LEU A 81 -7.79 -10.06 6.65
CA LEU A 81 -6.96 -9.17 5.83
C LEU A 81 -5.93 -9.95 5.03
N ARG A 82 -5.48 -9.33 3.93
CA ARG A 82 -4.34 -9.75 3.11
C ARG A 82 -3.38 -8.60 2.91
N ILE A 83 -2.12 -8.90 2.63
CA ILE A 83 -1.13 -7.93 2.15
C ILE A 83 -1.12 -8.00 0.63
N LEU A 84 -1.44 -6.89 -0.03
CA LEU A 84 -1.43 -6.79 -1.48
C LEU A 84 0.02 -6.76 -2.01
N LYS A 85 0.26 -7.43 -3.15
CA LYS A 85 1.52 -7.38 -3.90
C LYS A 85 1.30 -6.57 -5.18
N GLN A 86 1.56 -5.28 -5.08
CA GLN A 86 1.29 -4.31 -6.13
C GLN A 86 2.49 -4.15 -7.08
N ASP A 87 2.32 -3.38 -8.12
CA ASP A 87 3.41 -2.89 -8.95
C ASP A 87 4.34 -1.97 -8.14
N GLU A 88 5.64 -2.17 -8.27
CA GLU A 88 6.66 -1.50 -7.46
C GLU A 88 6.66 0.01 -7.69
N TRP A 89 6.67 0.44 -8.97
CA TRP A 89 6.68 1.85 -9.31
C TRP A 89 5.42 2.58 -8.86
N THR A 90 4.25 2.00 -9.13
CA THR A 90 2.96 2.52 -8.68
C THR A 90 2.95 2.67 -7.15
N THR A 91 3.52 1.70 -6.43
CA THR A 91 3.64 1.72 -4.97
C THR A 91 4.55 2.85 -4.50
N VAL A 92 5.71 3.05 -5.13
CA VAL A 92 6.65 4.14 -4.80
C VAL A 92 5.94 5.49 -4.85
N ILE A 93 5.31 5.80 -5.97
CA ILE A 93 4.63 7.10 -6.14
C ILE A 93 3.43 7.23 -5.19
N SER A 94 2.64 6.17 -5.01
CA SER A 94 1.51 6.16 -4.09
C SER A 94 1.92 6.47 -2.66
N PHE A 95 3.01 5.90 -2.16
CA PHE A 95 3.47 6.16 -0.80
C PHE A 95 4.24 7.48 -0.65
N ILE A 96 4.85 8.01 -1.71
CA ILE A 96 5.28 9.41 -1.74
C ILE A 96 4.07 10.34 -1.59
N LEU A 97 2.97 10.09 -2.29
CA LEU A 97 1.71 10.85 -2.17
C LEU A 97 1.08 10.72 -0.78
N SER A 98 1.33 9.62 -0.06
CA SER A 98 0.74 9.35 1.26
C SER A 98 1.28 10.24 2.38
N GLN A 99 2.41 10.91 2.19
CA GLN A 99 3.06 11.73 3.21
C GLN A 99 2.17 12.91 3.61
N ASN A 100 1.90 13.05 4.91
CA ASN A 100 1.02 14.09 5.47
C ASN A 100 -0.30 14.22 4.68
N ASN A 101 -1.01 13.09 4.51
CA ASN A 101 -2.18 13.01 3.64
C ASN A 101 -3.20 11.99 4.19
N ASN A 102 -4.41 11.98 3.65
CA ASN A 102 -5.45 10.99 3.95
C ASN A 102 -5.79 10.16 2.72
N ILE A 103 -6.36 8.97 2.93
CA ILE A 103 -6.64 7.98 1.89
C ILE A 103 -7.46 8.61 0.74
N LYS A 104 -8.53 9.35 1.05
CA LYS A 104 -9.40 9.98 0.04
C LYS A 104 -8.62 10.93 -0.88
N ARG A 105 -7.74 11.76 -0.32
CA ARG A 105 -6.93 12.69 -1.09
C ARG A 105 -5.82 11.98 -1.87
N ILE A 106 -5.21 10.93 -1.29
CA ILE A 106 -4.21 10.12 -2.00
C ILE A 106 -4.85 9.47 -3.23
N THR A 107 -6.00 8.83 -3.08
CA THR A 107 -6.76 8.24 -4.19
C THR A 107 -7.10 9.27 -5.27
N LYS A 108 -7.52 10.49 -4.87
CA LYS A 108 -7.74 11.58 -5.83
C LYS A 108 -6.47 11.93 -6.59
N LEU A 109 -5.34 12.10 -5.91
CA LEU A 109 -4.05 12.42 -6.56
C LEU A 109 -3.54 11.30 -7.46
N TYR A 110 -3.71 10.04 -7.04
CA TYR A 110 -3.43 8.87 -7.85
C TYR A 110 -4.19 8.93 -9.19
N ASN A 111 -5.51 9.12 -9.13
CA ASN A 111 -6.35 9.20 -10.32
C ASN A 111 -6.03 10.44 -11.17
N THR A 112 -5.67 11.58 -10.55
CA THR A 112 -5.26 12.78 -11.28
C THR A 112 -3.97 12.54 -12.07
N LEU A 113 -2.96 11.90 -11.48
CA LEU A 113 -1.72 11.54 -12.19
C LEU A 113 -2.00 10.53 -13.31
N SER A 114 -2.83 9.51 -13.03
CA SER A 114 -3.22 8.51 -14.03
C SER A 114 -3.91 9.14 -15.23
N SER A 115 -4.86 10.06 -15.02
CA SER A 115 -5.57 10.73 -16.11
C SER A 115 -4.72 11.77 -16.85
N ALA A 116 -3.71 12.36 -16.20
CA ALA A 116 -2.85 13.36 -16.81
C ALA A 116 -1.73 12.76 -17.66
N TYR A 117 -1.16 11.63 -17.22
CA TYR A 117 0.04 11.05 -17.84
C TYR A 117 -0.11 9.58 -18.24
N GLY A 118 -1.11 8.88 -17.73
CA GLY A 118 -1.39 7.48 -18.10
C GLY A 118 -2.17 7.36 -19.39
N LYS A 119 -2.37 6.11 -19.84
CA LYS A 119 -3.15 5.79 -21.03
C LYS A 119 -4.56 5.38 -20.64
N GLU A 120 -5.58 5.87 -21.34
CA GLU A 120 -6.94 5.41 -21.17
C GLU A 120 -7.06 3.96 -21.67
N ILE A 121 -7.53 3.05 -20.83
CA ILE A 121 -7.72 1.63 -21.10
C ILE A 121 -9.19 1.37 -21.45
N GLU A 122 -10.09 1.93 -20.65
CA GLU A 122 -11.53 1.97 -20.85
C GLU A 122 -12.04 3.36 -20.44
N PRO A 123 -13.22 3.82 -20.87
CA PRO A 123 -13.75 5.13 -20.50
C PRO A 123 -13.68 5.38 -18.98
N GLY A 124 -12.88 6.38 -18.58
CA GLY A 124 -12.64 6.75 -17.19
C GLY A 124 -11.73 5.82 -16.38
N TYR A 125 -11.01 4.90 -17.04
CA TYR A 125 -9.97 4.05 -16.43
C TYR A 125 -8.64 4.26 -17.14
N TYR A 126 -7.66 4.75 -16.42
CA TYR A 126 -6.33 5.08 -16.92
C TYR A 126 -5.29 4.19 -16.26
N SER A 127 -4.29 3.72 -17.02
CA SER A 127 -3.10 3.10 -16.43
C SER A 127 -2.40 4.10 -15.51
N PHE A 128 -1.72 3.61 -14.49
CA PHE A 128 -0.79 4.49 -13.77
C PHE A 128 0.42 4.77 -14.69
N PRO A 129 0.90 6.05 -14.77
CA PRO A 129 1.98 6.41 -15.67
C PRO A 129 3.30 5.73 -15.26
N THR A 130 4.03 5.23 -16.24
CA THR A 130 5.40 4.70 -16.08
C THR A 130 6.40 5.84 -15.87
N PRO A 131 7.64 5.58 -15.42
CA PRO A 131 8.68 6.60 -15.37
C PRO A 131 8.88 7.33 -16.71
N GLU A 132 8.74 6.63 -17.83
CA GLU A 132 8.89 7.17 -19.18
C GLU A 132 7.78 8.14 -19.56
N ASP A 133 6.56 7.94 -19.06
CA ASP A 133 5.42 8.83 -19.31
C ASP A 133 5.58 10.19 -18.61
N PHE A 134 6.50 10.30 -17.62
CA PHE A 134 6.87 11.56 -16.96
C PHE A 134 8.03 12.29 -17.67
N LYS A 135 8.49 11.83 -18.83
CA LYS A 135 9.60 12.48 -19.53
C LYS A 135 9.28 13.94 -19.87
N GLY A 136 10.12 14.86 -19.39
CA GLY A 136 9.95 16.30 -19.61
C GLY A 136 8.96 16.99 -18.67
N VAL A 137 8.32 16.27 -17.77
CA VAL A 137 7.44 16.83 -16.74
C VAL A 137 8.27 17.62 -15.74
N LYS A 138 7.84 18.84 -15.42
CA LYS A 138 8.52 19.75 -14.48
C LYS A 138 7.80 19.75 -13.14
N GLU A 139 8.46 20.34 -12.14
CA GLU A 139 7.88 20.49 -10.80
C GLU A 139 6.58 21.30 -10.82
N GLU A 140 6.52 22.35 -11.65
CA GLU A 140 5.35 23.21 -11.79
C GLU A 140 4.14 22.43 -12.32
N ASP A 141 4.35 21.54 -13.29
CA ASP A 141 3.30 20.69 -13.87
C ASP A 141 2.69 19.78 -12.81
N LEU A 142 3.54 19.12 -12.01
CA LEU A 142 3.09 18.27 -10.90
C LEU A 142 2.38 19.08 -9.83
N ARG A 143 2.88 20.27 -9.48
CA ARG A 143 2.24 21.16 -8.50
C ARG A 143 0.86 21.62 -8.97
N ALA A 144 0.69 21.89 -10.26
CA ALA A 144 -0.60 22.25 -10.86
C ALA A 144 -1.65 21.13 -10.70
N LEU A 145 -1.23 19.86 -10.65
CA LEU A 145 -2.08 18.70 -10.36
C LEU A 145 -2.42 18.53 -8.88
N GLY A 146 -1.91 19.39 -8.01
CA GLY A 146 -2.25 19.43 -6.58
C GLY A 146 -1.42 18.52 -5.68
N VAL A 147 -0.32 17.92 -6.17
CA VAL A 147 0.57 17.08 -5.35
C VAL A 147 1.35 17.89 -4.30
N GLY A 148 1.43 19.22 -4.46
CA GLY A 148 2.02 20.15 -3.51
C GLY A 148 3.51 19.91 -3.30
N PHE A 149 3.95 19.89 -2.03
CA PHE A 149 5.36 19.70 -1.65
C PHE A 149 5.96 18.35 -2.07
N ARG A 150 5.15 17.42 -2.56
CA ARG A 150 5.59 16.08 -3.01
C ARG A 150 6.13 16.08 -4.43
N ALA A 151 5.92 17.18 -5.19
CA ALA A 151 6.39 17.28 -6.57
C ALA A 151 7.90 16.99 -6.71
N PRO A 152 8.81 17.63 -5.93
CA PRO A 152 10.24 17.32 -6.02
C PRO A 152 10.59 15.88 -5.59
N PHE A 153 9.76 15.22 -4.78
CA PHE A 153 9.97 13.82 -4.37
C PHE A 153 9.59 12.86 -5.50
N ILE A 154 8.53 13.16 -6.24
CA ILE A 154 8.13 12.41 -7.43
C ILE A 154 9.23 12.52 -8.50
N LEU A 155 9.75 13.74 -8.75
CA LEU A 155 10.85 13.93 -9.70
C LEU A 155 12.12 13.16 -9.26
N SER A 156 12.45 13.20 -7.97
CA SER A 156 13.58 12.42 -7.46
C SER A 156 13.38 10.92 -7.65
N ALA A 157 12.16 10.40 -7.47
CA ALA A 157 11.87 9.00 -7.75
C ALA A 157 12.05 8.67 -9.26
N ILE A 158 11.62 9.55 -10.16
CA ILE A 158 11.80 9.39 -11.62
C ILE A 158 13.28 9.37 -11.98
N GLU A 159 14.08 10.27 -11.42
CA GLU A 159 15.54 10.35 -11.63
C GLU A 159 16.28 9.10 -11.13
N ASN A 160 15.75 8.46 -10.08
CA ASN A 160 16.32 7.26 -9.47
C ASN A 160 15.58 5.96 -9.85
N LYS A 161 14.89 5.92 -10.99
CA LYS A 161 14.05 4.77 -11.38
C LYS A 161 14.81 3.43 -11.40
N ASP A 162 16.07 3.43 -11.80
CA ASP A 162 16.90 2.23 -11.90
C ASP A 162 17.22 1.63 -10.51
N LEU A 163 17.25 2.46 -9.46
CA LEU A 163 17.39 1.99 -8.09
C LEU A 163 16.26 1.04 -7.69
N PHE A 164 15.04 1.26 -8.17
CA PHE A 164 13.90 0.41 -7.82
C PHE A 164 14.00 -1.01 -8.42
N GLU A 165 14.75 -1.20 -9.50
CA GLU A 165 15.10 -2.53 -9.99
C GLU A 165 16.17 -3.20 -9.12
N GLU A 166 17.17 -2.44 -8.66
CA GLU A 166 18.21 -2.93 -7.75
C GLU A 166 17.60 -3.50 -6.44
N ILE A 167 16.58 -2.85 -5.88
CA ILE A 167 15.89 -3.27 -4.65
C ILE A 167 15.41 -4.73 -4.70
N LYS A 168 15.07 -5.26 -5.87
CA LYS A 168 14.61 -6.65 -6.04
C LYS A 168 15.65 -7.68 -5.61
N THR A 169 16.92 -7.35 -5.71
CA THR A 169 18.05 -8.25 -5.44
C THR A 169 18.58 -8.16 -4.00
N LEU A 170 18.22 -7.11 -3.26
CA LEU A 170 18.72 -6.83 -1.92
C LEU A 170 17.90 -7.59 -0.84
N ASN A 171 18.51 -7.88 0.30
CA ASN A 171 17.78 -8.27 1.50
C ASN A 171 16.95 -7.11 2.05
N TYR A 172 16.13 -7.35 3.11
CA TYR A 172 15.23 -6.31 3.62
C TYR A 172 15.97 -5.08 4.14
N ASP A 173 17.03 -5.27 4.94
CA ASP A 173 17.71 -4.16 5.62
C ASP A 173 18.49 -3.30 4.61
N ASP A 174 19.18 -3.93 3.66
CA ASP A 174 19.89 -3.22 2.59
C ASP A 174 18.90 -2.48 1.68
N ALA A 175 17.80 -3.11 1.29
CA ALA A 175 16.74 -2.51 0.49
C ALA A 175 16.08 -1.32 1.23
N PHE A 176 15.84 -1.46 2.54
CA PHE A 176 15.26 -0.42 3.38
C PHE A 176 16.18 0.80 3.46
N ASN A 177 17.49 0.60 3.64
CA ASN A 177 18.46 1.69 3.68
C ASN A 177 18.62 2.34 2.30
N ARG A 178 18.71 1.52 1.25
CA ARG A 178 18.89 1.98 -0.14
C ARG A 178 17.72 2.85 -0.62
N LEU A 179 16.48 2.49 -0.29
CA LEU A 179 15.31 3.30 -0.62
C LEU A 179 15.36 4.70 0.00
N GLN A 180 15.91 4.85 1.19
CA GLN A 180 15.99 6.12 1.90
C GLN A 180 17.03 7.10 1.32
N GLU A 181 17.88 6.68 0.39
CA GLU A 181 18.75 7.56 -0.36
C GLU A 181 17.97 8.42 -1.38
N VAL A 182 16.76 7.98 -1.78
CA VAL A 182 15.88 8.74 -2.67
C VAL A 182 15.20 9.86 -1.89
N LYS A 183 15.37 11.10 -2.33
CA LYS A 183 14.76 12.26 -1.68
C LYS A 183 13.25 12.10 -1.56
N GLY A 184 12.75 12.21 -0.34
CA GLY A 184 11.32 12.07 -0.04
C GLY A 184 10.90 10.66 0.37
N ILE A 185 11.83 9.69 0.40
CA ILE A 185 11.57 8.36 0.94
C ILE A 185 12.23 8.26 2.31
N GLY A 186 11.44 8.44 3.37
CA GLY A 186 11.87 8.20 4.76
C GLY A 186 11.50 6.79 5.23
N PRO A 187 11.81 6.43 6.50
CA PRO A 187 11.65 5.07 7.03
C PRO A 187 10.24 4.49 6.84
N LYS A 188 9.18 5.29 7.10
CA LYS A 188 7.78 4.84 6.93
C LYS A 188 7.47 4.54 5.47
N VAL A 189 7.89 5.40 4.55
CA VAL A 189 7.62 5.25 3.11
C VAL A 189 8.40 4.06 2.56
N ALA A 190 9.67 3.90 2.91
CA ALA A 190 10.50 2.76 2.54
C ALA A 190 9.88 1.43 2.98
N SER A 191 9.44 1.35 4.24
CA SER A 191 8.76 0.15 4.76
C SER A 191 7.47 -0.17 4.01
N CYS A 192 6.63 0.83 3.70
CA CYS A 192 5.43 0.63 2.89
C CYS A 192 5.74 0.14 1.47
N ILE A 193 6.75 0.74 0.81
CA ILE A 193 7.19 0.33 -0.52
C ILE A 193 7.63 -1.13 -0.51
N LEU A 194 8.45 -1.53 0.46
CA LEU A 194 8.93 -2.91 0.58
C LEU A 194 7.80 -3.91 0.82
N ILE A 195 6.83 -3.58 1.67
CA ILE A 195 5.69 -4.47 1.93
C ILE A 195 4.81 -4.59 0.71
N PHE A 196 4.33 -3.48 0.17
CA PHE A 196 3.24 -3.48 -0.80
C PHE A 196 3.70 -3.55 -2.25
N GLY A 197 4.94 -3.14 -2.56
CA GLY A 197 5.54 -3.25 -3.88
C GLY A 197 6.39 -4.51 -4.04
N TYR A 198 7.26 -4.78 -3.07
CA TYR A 198 8.20 -5.90 -3.16
C TYR A 198 7.77 -7.15 -2.39
N GLY A 199 6.64 -7.12 -1.68
CA GLY A 199 6.11 -8.27 -0.93
C GLY A 199 6.96 -8.67 0.30
N ARG A 200 7.77 -7.73 0.84
CA ARG A 200 8.64 -7.94 2.00
C ARG A 200 7.84 -7.80 3.30
N ARG A 201 7.35 -8.93 3.83
CA ARG A 201 6.45 -8.94 5.00
C ARG A 201 7.13 -8.69 6.34
N GLU A 202 8.45 -8.50 6.35
CA GLU A 202 9.26 -8.14 7.53
C GLU A 202 9.02 -6.70 7.99
N GLY A 203 8.49 -5.85 7.12
CA GLY A 203 8.28 -4.43 7.39
C GLY A 203 7.21 -4.17 8.45
N PHE A 204 7.38 -3.07 9.18
CA PHE A 204 6.41 -2.57 10.15
C PHE A 204 6.38 -1.03 10.07
N PRO A 205 5.66 -0.43 9.11
CA PRO A 205 5.64 1.01 8.93
C PRO A 205 4.97 1.72 10.11
N ILE A 206 5.67 2.70 10.68
CA ILE A 206 5.19 3.48 11.83
C ILE A 206 4.74 4.85 11.33
N ASP A 207 3.46 5.01 11.11
CA ASP A 207 2.81 6.30 10.87
C ASP A 207 2.24 6.90 12.18
N THR A 208 1.43 7.94 12.07
CA THR A 208 0.82 8.58 13.23
C THR A 208 -0.10 7.64 14.02
N TRP A 209 -0.91 6.82 13.33
CA TRP A 209 -1.80 5.84 13.95
C TRP A 209 -1.02 4.74 14.65
N MET A 210 0.01 4.22 13.99
CA MET A 210 0.86 3.19 14.60
C MET A 210 1.66 3.72 15.76
N ARG A 211 2.16 4.97 15.70
CA ARG A 211 2.83 5.60 16.85
C ARG A 211 1.89 5.73 18.04
N GLN A 212 0.66 6.16 17.81
CA GLN A 212 -0.36 6.22 18.87
C GLN A 212 -0.68 4.82 19.42
N CYS A 213 -0.85 3.83 18.54
CA CYS A 213 -1.09 2.44 18.92
C CYS A 213 0.03 1.88 19.80
N LEU A 214 1.28 2.03 19.36
CA LEU A 214 2.44 1.54 20.11
C LEU A 214 2.55 2.23 21.48
N ASN A 215 2.44 3.55 21.52
CA ASN A 215 2.50 4.27 22.79
C ASN A 215 1.37 3.89 23.77
N THR A 216 0.18 3.53 23.25
CA THR A 216 -0.98 3.21 24.10
C THR A 216 -1.00 1.77 24.58
N TYR A 217 -0.63 0.83 23.70
CA TYR A 217 -0.82 -0.61 23.96
C TYR A 217 0.49 -1.38 24.07
N TYR A 218 1.60 -0.84 23.54
CA TYR A 218 2.89 -1.52 23.45
C TYR A 218 4.08 -0.59 23.80
N PRO A 219 4.03 0.18 24.92
CA PRO A 219 5.01 1.24 25.19
C PRO A 219 6.46 0.76 25.27
N ASP A 220 6.67 -0.50 25.70
CA ASP A 220 8.01 -1.08 25.92
C ASP A 220 8.28 -2.27 25.00
N VAL A 221 7.51 -2.41 23.91
CA VAL A 221 7.59 -3.58 23.04
C VAL A 221 8.44 -3.27 21.81
N ASP A 222 9.43 -4.10 21.55
CA ASP A 222 10.22 -4.09 20.31
C ASP A 222 9.43 -4.67 19.14
N ILE A 223 9.68 -4.17 17.92
CA ILE A 223 9.00 -4.62 16.70
C ILE A 223 9.14 -6.14 16.46
N SER A 224 10.22 -6.75 16.95
CA SER A 224 10.42 -8.21 16.85
C SER A 224 9.33 -9.02 17.56
N TYR A 225 8.61 -8.42 18.51
CA TYR A 225 7.43 -9.02 19.15
C TYR A 225 6.37 -9.45 18.12
N PHE A 226 6.21 -8.68 17.05
CA PHE A 226 5.20 -8.96 16.02
C PHE A 226 5.59 -10.08 15.03
N LYS A 227 6.80 -10.66 15.16
CA LYS A 227 7.15 -11.85 14.38
C LYS A 227 6.23 -13.04 14.73
N PRO A 228 5.94 -13.94 13.77
CA PRO A 228 6.53 -14.02 12.42
C PRO A 228 5.81 -13.17 11.36
N TYR A 229 4.80 -12.39 11.70
CA TYR A 229 3.95 -11.66 10.76
C TYR A 229 3.88 -10.14 11.03
N PRO A 230 5.01 -9.40 11.10
CA PRO A 230 4.98 -8.00 11.53
C PRO A 230 4.14 -7.12 10.60
N ALA A 231 4.25 -7.24 9.28
CA ALA A 231 3.44 -6.45 8.35
C ALA A 231 1.93 -6.71 8.51
N LEU A 232 1.52 -7.95 8.74
CA LEU A 232 0.10 -8.29 8.92
C LEU A 232 -0.41 -7.82 10.30
N CYS A 233 0.38 -7.96 11.37
CA CYS A 233 0.07 -7.37 12.68
C CYS A 233 -0.12 -5.86 12.56
N GLN A 234 0.80 -5.18 11.88
CA GLN A 234 0.72 -3.74 11.65
C GLN A 234 -0.57 -3.36 10.89
N GLN A 235 -0.96 -4.10 9.87
CA GLN A 235 -2.19 -3.81 9.13
C GLN A 235 -3.45 -4.01 9.98
N TYR A 236 -3.51 -5.03 10.83
CA TYR A 236 -4.60 -5.21 11.79
C TYR A 236 -4.67 -4.05 12.79
N LEU A 237 -3.55 -3.69 13.39
CA LEU A 237 -3.49 -2.59 14.36
C LEU A 237 -3.83 -1.23 13.71
N PHE A 238 -3.33 -0.98 12.51
CA PHE A 238 -3.64 0.23 11.73
C PHE A 238 -5.14 0.36 11.45
N SER A 239 -5.77 -0.71 10.95
CA SER A 239 -7.20 -0.73 10.66
C SER A 239 -8.04 -0.59 11.93
N PHE A 240 -7.62 -1.24 13.02
CA PHE A 240 -8.25 -1.14 14.34
C PHE A 240 -8.22 0.29 14.89
N MET A 241 -7.06 0.94 14.87
CA MET A 241 -6.92 2.32 15.36
C MET A 241 -7.76 3.30 14.54
N ARG A 242 -7.75 3.16 13.22
CA ARG A 242 -8.53 4.01 12.32
C ARG A 242 -10.04 3.80 12.45
N GLY A 243 -10.48 2.63 12.85
CA GLY A 243 -11.89 2.32 13.13
C GLY A 243 -12.43 3.09 14.35
N LYS A 244 -11.59 3.30 15.38
CA LYS A 244 -11.97 4.01 16.61
C LYS A 244 -12.29 5.50 16.43
N ASP A 245 -11.72 6.15 15.42
CA ASP A 245 -12.04 7.56 15.12
C ASP A 245 -13.38 7.76 14.42
N LYS A 246 -14.07 6.68 14.06
CA LYS A 246 -15.37 6.74 13.39
C LYS A 246 -16.56 6.51 14.33
N GLU A 247 -16.28 6.15 15.58
CA GLU A 247 -17.23 6.07 16.67
C GLU A 247 -17.25 7.37 17.49
#